data_7509c1213bda40e1b1187fb86601332e
#
_entry.id   7509c1213bda40e1b1187fb86601332e
#
_cell.length_a   1.000
_cell.length_b   1.000
_cell.length_c   1.000
_cell.angle_alpha   90.00
_cell.angle_beta   90.00
_cell.angle_gamma   90.00
#
_symmetry.space_group_name_H-M   'P 1'
#
loop_
_entity.id
_entity.type
_entity.pdbx_description
1 polymer ?
#
loop_
_entity_poly.entity_id
_entity_poly.type
_entity_poly.pdbx_seq_one_letter_code
_entity_poly.pdbx_strand_id
1 'polypeptide(L)'
;MKFLARILATAATAIFLTLPVLAQDQVVYHIDNAETQATKGLRNVRNHLDVAPDTKIVVVTHAEGIDFLMEGAKDKKNPNIDYASLVSALKARGVRFEVCEITLRNRNIKKDQFIMDADFTPSGVVRIGQLQSREKFAYIKP
;
A
#
# COMPACT_ATOMS: atom_id res chain seq x y z
N MET A 1 -31.66 -52.09 49.49
CA MET A 1 -30.36 -51.90 48.81
C MET A 1 -30.50 -50.77 47.78
N LYS A 2 -29.90 -49.60 48.09
CA LYS A 2 -29.99 -48.41 47.21
C LYS A 2 -28.66 -48.25 46.51
N PHE A 3 -28.61 -48.47 45.19
CA PHE A 3 -27.42 -48.21 44.35
C PHE A 3 -27.37 -46.75 44.02
N LEU A 4 -26.38 -46.03 44.55
CA LEU A 4 -26.03 -44.68 44.14
C LEU A 4 -25.13 -44.78 42.92
N ALA A 5 -25.65 -44.43 41.76
CA ALA A 5 -24.82 -44.22 40.54
C ALA A 5 -24.10 -42.86 40.63
N ARG A 6 -22.77 -42.88 40.75
CA ARG A 6 -21.92 -41.67 40.66
C ARG A 6 -21.65 -41.40 39.19
N ILE A 7 -22.24 -40.32 38.67
CA ILE A 7 -21.91 -39.77 37.33
C ILE A 7 -20.65 -38.91 37.50
N LEU A 8 -19.51 -39.40 36.98
CA LEU A 8 -18.32 -38.59 36.80
C LEU A 8 -18.52 -37.73 35.53
N ALA A 9 -18.72 -36.45 35.72
CA ALA A 9 -18.67 -35.47 34.60
C ALA A 9 -17.21 -35.10 34.36
N THR A 10 -16.62 -35.61 33.28
CA THR A 10 -15.30 -35.20 32.78
C THR A 10 -15.47 -33.90 32.00
N ALA A 11 -15.06 -32.78 32.59
CA ALA A 11 -14.97 -31.50 31.88
C ALA A 11 -13.75 -31.54 30.98
N ALA A 12 -13.97 -31.66 29.67
CA ALA A 12 -12.90 -31.50 28.65
C ALA A 12 -12.60 -30.01 28.47
N THR A 13 -11.49 -29.55 29.06
CA THR A 13 -11.00 -28.18 28.88
C THR A 13 -10.34 -28.11 27.50
N ALA A 14 -11.02 -27.51 26.51
CA ALA A 14 -10.44 -27.22 25.21
C ALA A 14 -9.43 -26.08 25.35
N ILE A 15 -8.14 -26.39 25.26
CA ILE A 15 -7.06 -25.40 25.22
C ILE A 15 -7.02 -24.85 23.78
N PHE A 16 -7.56 -23.67 23.55
CA PHE A 16 -7.37 -22.92 22.31
C PHE A 16 -5.93 -22.39 22.29
N LEU A 17 -5.06 -23.07 21.55
CA LEU A 17 -3.73 -22.55 21.19
C LEU A 17 -3.93 -21.37 20.21
N THR A 18 -3.93 -20.16 20.73
CA THR A 18 -3.83 -18.95 19.91
C THR A 18 -2.40 -18.85 19.40
N LEU A 19 -2.17 -19.25 18.14
CA LEU A 19 -0.92 -18.95 17.46
C LEU A 19 -0.78 -17.43 17.35
N PRO A 20 0.39 -16.85 17.64
CA PRO A 20 0.62 -15.43 17.41
C PRO A 20 0.48 -15.17 15.90
N VAL A 21 -0.53 -14.43 15.49
CA VAL A 21 -0.60 -13.87 14.15
C VAL A 21 0.51 -12.83 14.09
N LEU A 22 1.59 -13.13 13.37
CA LEU A 22 2.61 -12.12 13.06
C LEU A 22 1.92 -10.98 12.35
N ALA A 23 1.96 -9.79 12.93
CA ALA A 23 1.39 -8.60 12.31
C ALA A 23 2.13 -8.36 10.99
N GLN A 24 1.39 -8.31 9.88
CA GLN A 24 1.94 -7.98 8.58
C GLN A 24 2.44 -6.54 8.59
N ASP A 25 3.69 -6.34 8.16
CA ASP A 25 4.24 -4.99 8.02
C ASP A 25 3.43 -4.19 6.99
N GLN A 26 3.17 -2.92 7.32
CA GLN A 26 2.39 -2.01 6.49
C GLN A 26 3.16 -0.71 6.30
N VAL A 27 3.33 -0.26 5.06
CA VAL A 27 4.16 0.90 4.75
C VAL A 27 3.47 1.79 3.73
N VAL A 28 3.42 3.10 4.01
CA VAL A 28 3.03 4.13 3.05
C VAL A 28 4.28 4.81 2.49
N TYR A 29 4.44 4.75 1.18
CA TYR A 29 5.40 5.57 0.43
C TYR A 29 4.72 6.83 -0.03
N HIS A 30 5.30 7.99 0.29
CA HIS A 30 4.76 9.31 -0.06
C HIS A 30 5.61 9.94 -1.16
N ILE A 31 4.99 10.21 -2.32
CA ILE A 31 5.62 10.85 -3.46
C ILE A 31 4.87 12.15 -3.79
N ASP A 32 5.51 13.29 -3.58
CA ASP A 32 4.97 14.62 -3.89
C ASP A 32 5.69 15.32 -5.05
N ASN A 33 6.79 14.74 -5.54
CA ASN A 33 7.52 15.20 -6.70
C ASN A 33 8.01 14.02 -7.55
N ALA A 34 7.41 13.82 -8.72
CA ALA A 34 7.74 12.68 -9.59
C ALA A 34 9.19 12.74 -10.10
N GLU A 35 9.68 13.91 -10.48
CA GLU A 35 11.00 14.06 -11.10
C GLU A 35 12.15 13.63 -10.18
N THR A 36 12.02 13.90 -8.88
CA THR A 36 13.07 13.61 -7.90
C THR A 36 12.84 12.30 -7.13
N GLN A 37 11.60 11.81 -7.09
CA GLN A 37 11.22 10.71 -6.20
C GLN A 37 10.69 9.47 -6.92
N ALA A 38 10.09 9.56 -8.13
CA ALA A 38 9.39 8.43 -8.73
C ALA A 38 10.29 7.24 -8.98
N THR A 39 11.35 7.39 -9.77
CA THR A 39 12.25 6.29 -10.12
C THR A 39 12.91 5.67 -8.89
N LYS A 40 13.39 6.50 -7.96
CA LYS A 40 14.01 6.03 -6.73
C LYS A 40 12.97 5.39 -5.80
N GLY A 41 11.77 5.94 -5.72
CA GLY A 41 10.67 5.40 -4.92
C GLY A 41 10.21 4.03 -5.42
N LEU A 42 9.97 3.87 -6.72
CA LEU A 42 9.59 2.58 -7.32
C LEU A 42 10.67 1.51 -7.11
N ARG A 43 11.96 1.90 -7.23
CA ARG A 43 13.07 1.01 -6.92
C ARG A 43 13.08 0.60 -5.44
N ASN A 44 12.85 1.55 -4.53
CA ASN A 44 12.80 1.25 -3.09
C ASN A 44 11.63 0.32 -2.76
N VAL A 45 10.45 0.53 -3.34
CA VAL A 45 9.29 -0.35 -3.18
C VAL A 45 9.60 -1.77 -3.66
N ARG A 46 10.24 -1.90 -4.84
CA ARG A 46 10.66 -3.21 -5.36
C ARG A 46 11.62 -3.90 -4.40
N ASN A 47 12.69 -3.20 -3.98
CA ASN A 47 13.70 -3.76 -3.09
C ASN A 47 13.10 -4.13 -1.71
N HIS A 48 12.14 -3.34 -1.23
CA HIS A 48 11.40 -3.64 0.00
C HIS A 48 10.68 -4.99 -0.11
N LEU A 49 9.91 -5.17 -1.16
CA LEU A 49 9.18 -6.43 -1.39
C LEU A 49 10.11 -7.61 -1.70
N ASP A 50 11.30 -7.38 -2.28
CA ASP A 50 12.28 -8.45 -2.53
C ASP A 50 12.81 -9.04 -1.23
N VAL A 51 12.85 -8.26 -0.15
CA VAL A 51 13.30 -8.70 1.20
C VAL A 51 12.13 -9.08 2.09
N ALA A 52 11.00 -8.36 2.01
CA ALA A 52 9.80 -8.56 2.83
C ALA A 52 8.56 -8.66 1.92
N PRO A 53 8.35 -9.80 1.24
CA PRO A 53 7.35 -9.95 0.18
C PRO A 53 5.90 -9.82 0.68
N ASP A 54 5.65 -10.06 1.96
CA ASP A 54 4.33 -9.98 2.56
C ASP A 54 3.96 -8.56 3.04
N THR A 55 4.88 -7.57 2.90
CA THR A 55 4.60 -6.19 3.32
C THR A 55 3.46 -5.59 2.50
N LYS A 56 2.46 -5.03 3.18
CA LYS A 56 1.40 -4.25 2.53
C LYS A 56 1.90 -2.84 2.24
N ILE A 57 1.99 -2.49 0.95
CA ILE A 57 2.51 -1.20 0.51
C ILE A 57 1.42 -0.38 -0.18
N VAL A 58 1.29 0.88 0.24
CA VAL A 58 0.49 1.90 -0.43
C VAL A 58 1.41 3.05 -0.84
N VAL A 59 1.42 3.41 -2.11
CA VAL A 59 2.10 4.60 -2.62
C VAL A 59 1.05 5.69 -2.77
N VAL A 60 1.17 6.76 -1.99
CA VAL A 60 0.25 7.91 -2.05
C VAL A 60 0.96 9.07 -2.73
N THR A 61 0.29 9.66 -3.74
CA THR A 61 0.84 10.74 -4.55
C THR A 61 -0.05 11.98 -4.51
N HIS A 62 0.58 13.17 -4.50
CA HIS A 62 -0.08 14.46 -4.66
C HIS A 62 0.88 15.49 -5.27
N ALA A 63 0.42 16.70 -5.53
CA ALA A 63 1.18 17.75 -6.21
C ALA A 63 1.80 17.22 -7.53
N GLU A 64 3.07 17.49 -7.80
CA GLU A 64 3.80 16.99 -8.97
C GLU A 64 4.10 15.48 -8.87
N GLY A 65 3.92 14.90 -7.69
CA GLY A 65 4.11 13.47 -7.45
C GLY A 65 3.17 12.57 -8.23
N ILE A 66 2.03 13.08 -8.73
CA ILE A 66 1.09 12.30 -9.53
C ILE A 66 1.58 12.03 -10.95
N ASP A 67 2.55 12.81 -11.46
CA ASP A 67 2.89 12.87 -12.87
C ASP A 67 3.44 11.55 -13.43
N PHE A 68 4.13 10.74 -12.62
CA PHE A 68 4.63 9.44 -13.09
C PHE A 68 3.53 8.38 -13.26
N LEU A 69 2.32 8.64 -12.76
CA LEU A 69 1.16 7.77 -12.94
C LEU A 69 0.29 8.18 -14.14
N MET A 70 0.67 9.22 -14.87
CA MET A 70 -0.04 9.63 -16.09
C MET A 70 0.32 8.70 -17.26
N GLU A 71 -0.60 8.57 -18.22
CA GLU A 71 -0.38 7.78 -19.44
C GLU A 71 0.86 8.29 -20.20
N GLY A 72 1.73 7.35 -20.60
CA GLY A 72 2.94 7.64 -21.35
C GLY A 72 4.07 8.31 -20.55
N ALA A 73 3.92 8.44 -19.22
CA ALA A 73 4.93 9.06 -18.37
C ALA A 73 6.25 8.25 -18.35
N LYS A 74 7.36 8.95 -18.49
CA LYS A 74 8.72 8.40 -18.47
C LYS A 74 9.64 9.23 -17.58
N ASP A 75 10.71 8.62 -17.10
CA ASP A 75 11.75 9.36 -16.38
C ASP A 75 12.42 10.38 -17.31
N LYS A 76 12.44 11.65 -16.89
CA LYS A 76 13.01 12.74 -17.69
C LYS A 76 14.52 12.63 -17.89
N LYS A 77 15.22 11.99 -16.94
CA LYS A 77 16.67 11.80 -16.99
C LYS A 77 17.06 10.54 -17.76
N ASN A 78 16.16 9.55 -17.79
CA ASN A 78 16.36 8.31 -18.54
C ASN A 78 15.05 7.88 -19.22
N PRO A 79 14.77 8.35 -20.45
CA PRO A 79 13.52 8.05 -21.17
C PRO A 79 13.28 6.56 -21.48
N ASN A 80 14.28 5.70 -21.23
CA ASN A 80 14.10 4.24 -21.32
C ASN A 80 13.32 3.68 -20.12
N ILE A 81 13.17 4.45 -19.04
CA ILE A 81 12.36 4.08 -17.89
C ILE A 81 10.90 4.49 -18.17
N ASP A 82 10.08 3.49 -18.46
CA ASP A 82 8.64 3.61 -18.62
C ASP A 82 7.97 3.32 -17.26
N TYR A 83 7.28 4.32 -16.73
CA TYR A 83 6.66 4.20 -15.42
C TYR A 83 5.45 3.25 -15.41
N ALA A 84 4.67 3.20 -16.48
CA ALA A 84 3.50 2.32 -16.55
C ALA A 84 3.89 0.84 -16.33
N SER A 85 4.94 0.39 -17.01
CA SER A 85 5.46 -0.98 -16.87
C SER A 85 5.96 -1.29 -15.45
N LEU A 86 6.65 -0.33 -14.81
CA LEU A 86 7.16 -0.50 -13.44
C LEU A 86 6.02 -0.52 -12.41
N VAL A 87 5.03 0.35 -12.57
CA VAL A 87 3.84 0.42 -11.70
C VAL A 87 3.03 -0.86 -11.81
N SER A 88 2.77 -1.33 -13.06
CA SER A 88 2.02 -2.57 -13.30
C SER A 88 2.70 -3.79 -12.67
N ALA A 89 4.02 -3.90 -12.79
CA ALA A 89 4.80 -4.97 -12.17
C ALA A 89 4.69 -4.94 -10.63
N LEU A 90 4.69 -3.78 -10.00
CA LEU A 90 4.53 -3.63 -8.55
C LEU A 90 3.07 -3.84 -8.12
N LYS A 91 2.10 -3.40 -8.92
CA LYS A 91 0.67 -3.67 -8.67
C LYS A 91 0.38 -5.17 -8.67
N ALA A 92 0.99 -5.93 -9.57
CA ALA A 92 0.90 -7.40 -9.59
C ALA A 92 1.47 -8.06 -8.31
N ARG A 93 2.34 -7.35 -7.58
CA ARG A 93 2.86 -7.74 -6.25
C ARG A 93 2.02 -7.20 -5.08
N GLY A 94 0.84 -6.63 -5.34
CA GLY A 94 -0.09 -6.14 -4.32
C GLY A 94 0.11 -4.69 -3.89
N VAL A 95 1.00 -3.93 -4.52
CA VAL A 95 1.17 -2.49 -4.23
C VAL A 95 -0.04 -1.71 -4.73
N ARG A 96 -0.53 -0.75 -3.95
CA ARG A 96 -1.56 0.19 -4.36
C ARG A 96 -0.94 1.55 -4.65
N PHE A 97 -1.38 2.18 -5.75
CA PHE A 97 -0.95 3.52 -6.15
C PHE A 97 -2.15 4.46 -6.10
N GLU A 98 -2.15 5.41 -5.15
CA GLU A 98 -3.27 6.30 -4.90
C GLU A 98 -2.92 7.75 -5.31
N VAL A 99 -3.73 8.31 -6.21
CA VAL A 99 -3.63 9.68 -6.75
C VAL A 99 -4.58 10.61 -6.01
N CYS A 100 -4.09 11.78 -5.58
CA CYS A 100 -4.86 12.80 -4.88
C CYS A 100 -5.84 13.53 -5.81
N GLU A 101 -7.15 13.42 -5.57
CA GLU A 101 -8.18 14.10 -6.37
C GLU A 101 -8.17 15.64 -6.17
N ILE A 102 -7.72 16.16 -5.01
CA ILE A 102 -7.54 17.60 -4.83
C ILE A 102 -6.49 18.12 -5.84
N THR A 103 -5.40 17.37 -6.03
CA THR A 103 -4.38 17.73 -7.02
C THR A 103 -4.96 17.75 -8.44
N LEU A 104 -5.78 16.77 -8.79
CA LEU A 104 -6.44 16.72 -10.11
C LEU A 104 -7.27 17.98 -10.34
N ARG A 105 -8.11 18.36 -9.37
CA ARG A 105 -8.92 19.57 -9.47
C ARG A 105 -8.09 20.84 -9.61
N ASN A 106 -7.07 20.99 -8.78
CA ASN A 106 -6.22 22.19 -8.77
C ASN A 106 -5.41 22.36 -10.07
N ARG A 107 -5.03 21.23 -10.71
CA ARG A 107 -4.25 21.20 -11.95
C ARG A 107 -5.13 21.01 -13.19
N ASN A 108 -6.44 20.94 -13.04
CA ASN A 108 -7.41 20.68 -14.12
C ASN A 108 -7.07 19.42 -14.93
N ILE A 109 -6.69 18.34 -14.26
CA ILE A 109 -6.35 17.04 -14.85
C ILE A 109 -7.53 16.08 -14.65
N LYS A 110 -7.85 15.30 -15.68
CA LYS A 110 -8.92 14.31 -15.64
C LYS A 110 -8.38 12.93 -15.27
N LYS A 111 -9.22 12.07 -14.68
CA LYS A 111 -8.86 10.70 -14.28
C LYS A 111 -8.48 9.81 -15.46
N ASP A 112 -9.06 10.02 -16.62
CA ASP A 112 -8.80 9.27 -17.85
C ASP A 112 -7.40 9.53 -18.45
N GLN A 113 -6.64 10.47 -17.89
CA GLN A 113 -5.25 10.74 -18.27
C GLN A 113 -4.23 9.89 -17.47
N PHE A 114 -4.71 9.03 -16.57
CA PHE A 114 -3.87 8.16 -15.74
C PHE A 114 -3.90 6.72 -16.23
N ILE A 115 -2.81 5.99 -15.96
CA ILE A 115 -2.74 4.56 -16.23
C ILE A 115 -3.82 3.79 -15.44
N MET A 116 -4.28 2.67 -15.97
CA MET A 116 -5.36 1.87 -15.36
C MET A 116 -5.01 1.34 -13.96
N ASP A 117 -3.73 1.25 -13.65
CA ASP A 117 -3.23 0.77 -12.36
C ASP A 117 -3.30 1.82 -11.24
N ALA A 118 -3.64 3.07 -11.55
CA ALA A 118 -3.79 4.14 -10.58
C ALA A 118 -5.18 4.10 -9.94
N ASP A 119 -5.20 4.08 -8.60
CA ASP A 119 -6.39 4.31 -7.78
C ASP A 119 -6.50 5.82 -7.43
N PHE A 120 -7.66 6.26 -6.95
CA PHE A 120 -7.86 7.66 -6.58
C PHE A 120 -8.30 7.79 -5.13
N THR A 121 -7.79 8.81 -4.44
CA THR A 121 -8.17 9.15 -3.07
C THR A 121 -8.59 10.62 -2.99
N PRO A 122 -9.63 10.96 -2.21
CA PRO A 122 -10.13 12.34 -2.14
C PRO A 122 -9.05 13.36 -1.76
N SER A 123 -8.12 13.00 -0.86
CA SER A 123 -6.98 13.84 -0.45
C SER A 123 -5.78 12.97 -0.09
N GLY A 124 -4.66 13.13 -0.78
CA GLY A 124 -3.43 12.40 -0.50
C GLY A 124 -2.90 12.66 0.92
N VAL A 125 -2.91 13.91 1.38
CA VAL A 125 -2.44 14.26 2.73
C VAL A 125 -3.30 13.64 3.82
N VAL A 126 -4.64 13.69 3.67
CA VAL A 126 -5.57 13.05 4.62
C VAL A 126 -5.37 11.53 4.59
N ARG A 127 -5.20 10.95 3.41
CA ARG A 127 -4.98 9.51 3.25
C ARG A 127 -3.72 9.04 3.97
N ILE A 128 -2.60 9.75 3.82
CA ILE A 128 -1.36 9.46 4.54
C ILE A 128 -1.59 9.51 6.06
N GLY A 129 -2.25 10.56 6.55
CA GLY A 129 -2.58 10.68 7.97
C GLY A 129 -3.43 9.52 8.48
N GLN A 130 -4.44 9.08 7.71
CA GLN A 130 -5.29 7.94 8.07
C GLN A 130 -4.52 6.62 8.09
N LEU A 131 -3.70 6.36 7.05
CA LEU A 131 -2.84 5.17 7.00
C LEU A 131 -1.95 5.07 8.24
N GLN A 132 -1.32 6.18 8.64
CA GLN A 132 -0.45 6.19 9.82
C GLN A 132 -1.22 6.08 11.14
N SER A 133 -2.23 6.93 11.35
CA SER A 133 -2.90 7.05 12.65
C SER A 133 -3.88 5.91 12.95
N ARG A 134 -4.63 5.47 11.94
CA ARG A 134 -5.70 4.48 12.09
C ARG A 134 -5.27 3.07 11.69
N GLU A 135 -4.53 2.96 10.59
CA GLU A 135 -4.14 1.67 10.00
C GLU A 135 -2.71 1.26 10.36
N LYS A 136 -1.97 2.09 11.13
CA LYS A 136 -0.63 1.80 11.67
C LYS A 136 0.46 1.57 10.61
N PHE A 137 0.34 2.18 9.45
CA PHE A 137 1.38 2.17 8.43
C PHE A 137 2.62 2.95 8.88
N ALA A 138 3.80 2.37 8.69
CA ALA A 138 5.05 3.11 8.74
C ALA A 138 5.14 4.07 7.54
N TYR A 139 5.81 5.20 7.71
CA TYR A 139 5.91 6.23 6.67
C TYR A 139 7.31 6.27 6.08
N ILE A 140 7.40 6.24 4.74
CA ILE A 140 8.65 6.43 3.99
C ILE A 140 8.45 7.51 2.93
N LYS A 141 9.38 8.47 2.91
CA LYS A 141 9.51 9.45 1.82
C LYS A 141 10.80 9.17 1.07
N PRO A 142 10.73 8.73 -0.20
CA PRO A 142 11.91 8.38 -0.98
C PRO A 142 12.75 9.60 -1.40
#